data_e6df96d56d63d2491fd64da8bc916f93
#
_entry.id   e6df96d56d63d2491fd64da8bc916f93
#
_cell.length_a   1.000
_cell.length_b   1.000
_cell.length_c   1.000
_cell.angle_alpha   90.00
_cell.angle_beta   90.00
_cell.angle_gamma   90.00
#
_symmetry.space_group_name_H-M   'P 1'
#
loop_
_entity.id
_entity.type
_entity.pdbx_description
1 polymer ?
#
loop_
_entity_poly.entity_id
_entity_poly.type
_entity_poly.pdbx_seq_one_letter_code
_entity_poly.pdbx_strand_id
1 'polypeptide(L)'
;MDSNYGIKIWSDDNFIIEDGLAKINYDCKPSLISIVKDVRKQDFKGPLLLRFPHITEKQINTLYNTFNASIREYDYKGTFSAVFPLKVNQLPNFIHPLINCGKIFNYGLEAGSKAELVIAMT
;
A
#
# COMPACT_ATOMS: atom_id res chain seq x y z
N MET A 1 -20.54 15.97 16.42
CA MET A 1 -19.09 15.96 16.23
C MET A 1 -18.68 14.52 16.11
N ASP A 2 -18.15 14.12 14.95
CA ASP A 2 -17.67 12.75 14.76
C ASP A 2 -16.42 12.57 15.65
N SER A 3 -16.63 11.94 16.82
CA SER A 3 -15.61 11.75 17.87
C SER A 3 -14.49 10.76 17.48
N ASN A 4 -14.43 10.33 16.22
CA ASN A 4 -13.59 9.24 15.76
C ASN A 4 -12.29 9.73 15.11
N TYR A 5 -11.67 10.79 15.66
CA TYR A 5 -10.35 11.30 15.21
C TYR A 5 -10.27 11.60 13.70
N GLY A 6 -11.41 11.87 13.04
CA GLY A 6 -11.47 12.14 11.61
C GLY A 6 -11.09 10.94 10.73
N ILE A 7 -11.11 9.71 11.26
CA ILE A 7 -10.62 8.51 10.57
C ILE A 7 -11.28 8.30 9.20
N LYS A 8 -12.56 8.62 9.07
CA LYS A 8 -13.29 8.56 7.80
C LYS A 8 -12.77 9.52 6.73
N ILE A 9 -12.12 10.62 7.16
CA ILE A 9 -11.63 11.66 6.25
C ILE A 9 -10.26 11.27 5.69
N TRP A 10 -9.35 10.76 6.54
CA TRP A 10 -7.96 10.53 6.14
C TRP A 10 -7.64 9.07 5.80
N SER A 11 -8.47 8.11 6.24
CA SER A 11 -8.11 6.69 6.09
C SER A 11 -8.52 6.05 4.78
N ASP A 12 -9.36 6.72 3.98
CA ASP A 12 -9.91 6.14 2.75
C ASP A 12 -10.50 4.73 2.97
N ASP A 13 -11.27 4.58 4.06
CA ASP A 13 -11.85 3.31 4.54
C ASP A 13 -10.84 2.18 4.85
N ASN A 14 -9.54 2.48 4.87
CA ASN A 14 -8.53 1.47 5.24
C ASN A 14 -8.52 1.18 6.75
N PHE A 15 -9.03 2.10 7.57
CA PHE A 15 -9.16 1.94 9.02
C PHE A 15 -10.56 2.30 9.48
N ILE A 16 -11.01 1.62 10.53
CA ILE A 16 -12.31 1.83 11.16
C ILE A 16 -12.15 1.93 12.67
N ILE A 17 -13.14 2.56 13.33
CA ILE A 17 -13.28 2.47 14.79
C ILE A 17 -14.44 1.52 15.09
N GLU A 18 -14.15 0.47 15.80
CA GLU A 18 -15.13 -0.51 16.24
C GLU A 18 -14.80 -0.95 17.67
N ASP A 19 -15.79 -0.98 18.56
CA ASP A 19 -15.62 -1.24 20.01
C ASP A 19 -14.61 -0.30 20.69
N GLY A 20 -14.52 0.96 20.24
CA GLY A 20 -13.55 1.94 20.74
C GLY A 20 -12.10 1.71 20.31
N LEU A 21 -11.84 0.76 19.41
CA LEU A 21 -10.51 0.40 18.93
C LEU A 21 -10.33 0.77 17.46
N ALA A 22 -9.14 1.28 17.12
CA ALA A 22 -8.73 1.42 15.73
C ALA A 22 -8.39 0.03 15.16
N LYS A 23 -9.12 -0.38 14.14
CA LYS A 23 -8.96 -1.66 13.45
C LYS A 23 -8.61 -1.43 11.99
N ILE A 24 -7.89 -2.37 11.39
CA ILE A 24 -7.67 -2.41 9.95
C ILE A 24 -8.96 -2.89 9.30
N ASN A 25 -9.46 -2.17 8.29
CA ASN A 25 -10.66 -2.56 7.56
C ASN A 25 -10.33 -3.58 6.46
N TYR A 26 -9.82 -4.75 6.88
CA TYR A 26 -9.42 -5.82 5.99
C TYR A 26 -9.58 -7.17 6.70
N ASP A 27 -10.10 -8.19 6.00
CA ASP A 27 -10.30 -9.54 6.53
C ASP A 27 -10.91 -9.59 7.95
N CYS A 28 -10.17 -10.18 8.89
CA CYS A 28 -10.59 -10.36 10.29
C CYS A 28 -10.59 -9.05 11.11
N LYS A 29 -10.34 -7.91 10.50
CA LYS A 29 -10.34 -6.57 11.13
C LYS A 29 -9.51 -6.52 12.42
N PRO A 30 -8.22 -6.88 12.40
CA PRO A 30 -7.40 -6.86 13.61
C PRO A 30 -7.25 -5.43 14.13
N SER A 31 -7.29 -5.26 15.45
CA SER A 31 -7.03 -3.95 16.04
C SER A 31 -5.53 -3.65 16.02
N LEU A 32 -5.17 -2.37 15.84
CA LEU A 32 -3.75 -1.96 15.89
C LEU A 32 -3.11 -2.34 17.23
N ILE A 33 -3.86 -2.21 18.32
CA ILE A 33 -3.36 -2.57 19.65
C ILE A 33 -3.15 -4.08 19.80
N SER A 34 -3.96 -4.94 19.16
CA SER A 34 -3.72 -6.40 19.21
C SER A 34 -2.44 -6.77 18.49
N ILE A 35 -2.18 -6.18 17.31
CA ILE A 35 -0.93 -6.39 16.57
C ILE A 35 0.28 -5.99 17.42
N VAL A 36 0.24 -4.80 18.03
CA VAL A 36 1.30 -4.34 18.93
C VAL A 36 1.51 -5.29 20.10
N LYS A 37 0.44 -5.76 20.74
CA LYS A 37 0.53 -6.71 21.85
C LYS A 37 1.17 -8.03 21.43
N ASP A 38 0.83 -8.55 20.25
CA ASP A 38 1.38 -9.82 19.75
C ASP A 38 2.88 -9.70 19.44
N VAL A 39 3.32 -8.59 18.85
CA VAL A 39 4.75 -8.31 18.65
C VAL A 39 5.48 -8.18 19.99
N ARG A 40 4.87 -7.52 20.98
CA ARG A 40 5.46 -7.36 22.33
C ARG A 40 5.63 -8.67 23.07
N LYS A 41 4.76 -9.68 22.84
CA LYS A 41 4.93 -11.04 23.40
C LYS A 41 6.22 -11.73 22.92
N GLN A 42 6.79 -11.29 21.80
CA GLN A 42 8.09 -11.78 21.27
C GLN A 42 9.29 -11.02 21.85
N ASP A 43 9.13 -10.36 22.99
CA ASP A 43 10.14 -9.54 23.71
C ASP A 43 10.69 -8.34 22.90
N PHE A 44 10.03 -7.92 21.83
CA PHE A 44 10.42 -6.73 21.09
C PHE A 44 10.04 -5.46 21.87
N LYS A 45 11.02 -4.61 22.22
CA LYS A 45 10.86 -3.41 23.06
C LYS A 45 11.00 -2.09 22.32
N GLY A 46 11.45 -2.12 21.07
CA GLY A 46 11.68 -0.91 20.25
C GLY A 46 10.40 -0.28 19.70
N PRO A 47 10.52 0.84 19.00
CA PRO A 47 9.42 1.42 18.23
C PRO A 47 9.01 0.48 17.11
N LEU A 48 7.71 0.49 16.76
CA LEU A 48 7.14 -0.35 15.71
C LEU A 48 6.75 0.51 14.51
N LEU A 49 7.17 0.07 13.32
CA LEU A 49 6.66 0.57 12.05
C LEU A 49 5.78 -0.50 11.42
N LEU A 50 4.48 -0.24 11.40
CA LEU A 50 3.51 -1.14 10.76
C LEU A 50 3.34 -0.76 9.29
N ARG A 51 3.37 -1.75 8.40
CA ARG A 51 3.10 -1.60 6.98
C ARG A 51 1.90 -2.45 6.60
N PHE A 52 1.08 -1.94 5.70
CA PHE A 52 -0.17 -2.58 5.27
C PHE A 52 -0.17 -2.76 3.75
N PRO A 53 0.41 -3.85 3.23
CA PRO A 53 0.55 -4.07 1.77
C PRO A 53 -0.76 -4.03 0.99
N HIS A 54 -1.88 -4.47 1.59
CA HIS A 54 -3.20 -4.41 0.97
C HIS A 54 -3.66 -2.99 0.63
N ILE A 55 -3.18 -1.97 1.37
CA ILE A 55 -3.46 -0.56 1.04
C ILE A 55 -2.73 -0.17 -0.26
N THR A 56 -1.48 -0.62 -0.42
CA THR A 56 -0.72 -0.41 -1.66
C THR A 56 -1.41 -1.10 -2.84
N GLU A 57 -1.85 -2.34 -2.67
CA GLU A 57 -2.61 -3.08 -3.67
C GLU A 57 -3.90 -2.34 -4.08
N LYS A 58 -4.69 -1.88 -3.11
CA LYS A 58 -5.90 -1.08 -3.36
C LYS A 58 -5.58 0.16 -4.19
N GLN A 59 -4.52 0.89 -3.87
CA GLN A 59 -4.12 2.10 -4.59
C GLN A 59 -3.66 1.81 -6.02
N ILE A 60 -2.88 0.75 -6.24
CA ILE A 60 -2.48 0.32 -7.59
C ILE A 60 -3.72 -0.05 -8.41
N ASN A 61 -4.63 -0.85 -7.86
CA ASN A 61 -5.89 -1.22 -8.52
C ASN A 61 -6.72 0.03 -8.88
N THR A 62 -6.85 0.97 -7.96
CA THR A 62 -7.59 2.22 -8.18
C THR A 62 -6.96 3.02 -9.33
N LEU A 63 -5.63 3.17 -9.32
CA LEU A 63 -4.89 3.89 -10.35
C LEU A 63 -5.16 3.30 -11.74
N TYR A 64 -4.94 2.00 -11.90
CA TYR A 64 -5.14 1.34 -13.20
C TYR A 64 -6.58 1.32 -13.65
N ASN A 65 -7.53 1.08 -12.75
CA ASN A 65 -8.95 1.09 -13.07
C ASN A 65 -9.41 2.47 -13.53
N THR A 66 -8.94 3.54 -12.91
CA THR A 66 -9.28 4.91 -13.28
C THR A 66 -8.74 5.25 -14.67
N PHE A 67 -7.46 4.99 -14.93
CA PHE A 67 -6.88 5.24 -16.26
C PHE A 67 -7.52 4.36 -17.34
N ASN A 68 -7.77 3.09 -17.07
CA ASN A 68 -8.44 2.20 -18.03
C ASN A 68 -9.89 2.60 -18.29
N ALA A 69 -10.59 3.16 -17.31
CA ALA A 69 -11.94 3.72 -17.53
C ALA A 69 -11.88 4.92 -18.48
N SER A 70 -10.96 5.86 -18.24
CA SER A 70 -10.76 7.02 -19.11
C SER A 70 -10.32 6.64 -20.52
N ILE A 71 -9.42 5.67 -20.66
CA ILE A 71 -9.00 5.13 -21.96
C ILE A 71 -10.20 4.64 -22.76
N ARG A 72 -11.12 3.92 -22.11
CA ARG A 72 -12.36 3.45 -22.77
C ARG A 72 -13.33 4.57 -23.08
N GLU A 73 -13.52 5.49 -22.14
CA GLU A 73 -14.44 6.62 -22.29
C GLU A 73 -14.07 7.52 -23.47
N TYR A 74 -12.78 7.80 -23.65
CA TYR A 74 -12.27 8.67 -24.71
C TYR A 74 -11.78 7.92 -25.96
N ASP A 75 -12.05 6.62 -26.07
CA ASP A 75 -11.60 5.78 -27.19
C ASP A 75 -10.09 5.92 -27.50
N TYR A 76 -9.28 6.11 -26.46
CA TYR A 76 -7.84 6.26 -26.62
C TYR A 76 -7.21 4.94 -27.04
N LYS A 77 -6.36 4.95 -28.08
CA LYS A 77 -5.82 3.73 -28.70
C LYS A 77 -4.52 3.24 -28.06
N GLY A 78 -4.04 3.91 -27.03
CA GLY A 78 -2.87 3.48 -26.26
C GLY A 78 -3.22 2.70 -24.99
N THR A 79 -2.19 2.37 -24.23
CA THR A 79 -2.29 1.70 -22.92
C THR A 79 -1.68 2.58 -21.84
N PHE A 80 -2.10 2.36 -20.61
CA PHE A 80 -1.49 2.96 -19.43
C PHE A 80 -0.48 1.99 -18.79
N SER A 81 0.71 2.48 -18.50
CA SER A 81 1.72 1.78 -17.68
C SER A 81 2.27 2.73 -16.63
N ALA A 82 2.45 2.25 -15.43
CA ALA A 82 3.02 3.01 -14.33
C ALA A 82 4.29 2.34 -13.80
N VAL A 83 5.16 3.14 -13.19
CA VAL A 83 6.38 2.68 -12.55
C VAL A 83 6.53 3.31 -11.17
N PHE A 84 7.14 2.60 -10.24
CA PHE A 84 7.51 3.13 -8.94
C PHE A 84 8.97 3.54 -8.93
N PRO A 85 9.32 4.78 -8.60
CA PRO A 85 10.71 5.24 -8.55
C PRO A 85 11.41 4.72 -7.30
N LEU A 86 12.48 3.92 -7.48
CA LEU A 86 13.23 3.29 -6.38
C LEU A 86 13.84 4.29 -5.41
N LYS A 87 14.20 5.50 -5.90
CA LYS A 87 14.71 6.58 -5.02
C LYS A 87 13.77 6.97 -3.88
N VAL A 88 12.48 6.71 -4.00
CA VAL A 88 11.46 7.02 -2.97
C VAL A 88 11.54 6.04 -1.81
N ASN A 89 11.67 4.75 -2.09
CA ASN A 89 11.82 3.71 -1.08
C ASN A 89 12.44 2.45 -1.70
N GLN A 90 13.59 2.02 -1.17
CA GLN A 90 14.36 0.87 -1.67
C GLN A 90 14.26 -0.35 -0.75
N LEU A 91 13.45 -0.29 0.32
CA LEU A 91 13.38 -1.36 1.30
C LEU A 91 12.69 -2.61 0.70
N PRO A 92 13.32 -3.79 0.76
CA PRO A 92 12.75 -5.02 0.18
C PRO A 92 11.36 -5.35 0.72
N ASN A 93 11.13 -5.13 2.02
CA ASN A 93 9.83 -5.37 2.67
C ASN A 93 8.72 -4.40 2.22
N PHE A 94 9.05 -3.38 1.42
CA PHE A 94 8.09 -2.53 0.72
C PHE A 94 8.03 -2.87 -0.77
N ILE A 95 9.17 -3.03 -1.42
CA ILE A 95 9.27 -3.24 -2.88
C ILE A 95 8.69 -4.60 -3.30
N HIS A 96 8.99 -5.69 -2.58
CA HIS A 96 8.46 -7.01 -2.95
C HIS A 96 6.92 -7.07 -2.93
N PRO A 97 6.22 -6.63 -1.87
CA PRO A 97 4.76 -6.54 -1.91
C PRO A 97 4.23 -5.65 -3.04
N LEU A 98 4.87 -4.49 -3.29
CA LEU A 98 4.49 -3.56 -4.37
C LEU A 98 4.53 -4.25 -5.73
N ILE A 99 5.64 -4.91 -6.06
CA ILE A 99 5.81 -5.61 -7.34
C ILE A 99 4.84 -6.78 -7.44
N ASN A 100 4.64 -7.55 -6.39
CA ASN A 100 3.70 -8.67 -6.39
C ASN A 100 2.27 -8.23 -6.68
N CYS A 101 1.80 -7.13 -6.06
CA CYS A 101 0.48 -6.56 -6.35
C CYS A 101 0.40 -6.00 -7.77
N GLY A 102 1.46 -5.33 -8.22
CA GLY A 102 1.50 -4.65 -9.52
C GLY A 102 1.71 -5.57 -10.71
N LYS A 103 2.11 -6.84 -10.50
CA LYS A 103 2.48 -7.78 -11.55
C LYS A 103 1.40 -7.99 -12.60
N ILE A 104 0.14 -8.05 -12.20
CA ILE A 104 -1.00 -8.23 -13.12
C ILE A 104 -1.19 -7.04 -14.08
N PHE A 105 -0.64 -5.89 -13.74
CA PHE A 105 -0.71 -4.65 -14.53
C PHE A 105 0.60 -4.33 -15.26
N ASN A 106 1.62 -5.17 -15.17
CA ASN A 106 2.99 -4.85 -15.60
C ASN A 106 3.53 -3.56 -14.94
N TYR A 107 3.17 -3.34 -13.65
CA TYR A 107 3.68 -2.23 -12.86
C TYR A 107 5.18 -2.40 -12.67
N GLY A 108 5.96 -1.42 -13.10
CA GLY A 108 7.42 -1.51 -13.14
C GLY A 108 8.13 -0.75 -12.03
N LEU A 109 9.46 -0.80 -12.07
CA LEU A 109 10.34 0.03 -11.24
C LEU A 109 11.05 1.04 -12.12
N GLU A 110 11.22 2.27 -11.66
CA GLU A 110 12.10 3.26 -12.26
C GLU A 110 13.40 3.28 -11.47
N ALA A 111 14.51 3.17 -12.18
CA ALA A 111 15.88 3.23 -11.65
C ALA A 111 16.60 4.46 -12.22
N GLY A 112 16.83 5.47 -11.40
CA GLY A 112 17.51 6.72 -11.78
C GLY A 112 19.03 6.66 -11.64
N SER A 113 19.60 5.54 -11.17
CA SER A 113 21.03 5.35 -10.99
C SER A 113 21.48 3.91 -11.27
N LYS A 114 22.78 3.71 -11.48
CA LYS A 114 23.36 2.36 -11.64
C LYS A 114 23.10 1.46 -10.42
N ALA A 115 23.16 2.03 -9.21
CA ALA A 115 22.89 1.29 -7.98
C ALA A 115 21.44 0.86 -7.91
N GLU A 116 20.49 1.74 -8.24
CA GLU A 116 19.06 1.42 -8.29
C GLU A 116 18.74 0.38 -9.37
N LEU A 117 19.42 0.43 -10.52
CA LEU A 117 19.26 -0.59 -11.56
C LEU A 117 19.68 -1.98 -11.03
N VAL A 118 20.78 -2.08 -10.31
CA VAL A 118 21.22 -3.35 -9.70
C VAL A 118 20.15 -3.83 -8.70
N ILE A 119 19.62 -2.95 -7.85
CA ILE A 119 18.54 -3.29 -6.90
C ILE A 119 17.29 -3.79 -7.64
N ALA A 120 16.93 -3.16 -8.76
CA ALA A 120 15.76 -3.58 -9.53
C ALA A 120 15.90 -4.95 -10.22
N MET A 121 17.14 -5.41 -10.42
CA MET A 121 17.46 -6.68 -11.07
C MET A 121 17.67 -7.85 -10.10
N THR A 122 17.71 -7.61 -8.80
CA THR A 122 17.87 -8.63 -7.74
C THR A 122 16.55 -9.04 -7.14
#